data_1ea5c8150cacdab36f3dbce2e08098d5
#
_entry.id   1ea5c8150cacdab36f3dbce2e08098d5
#
_cell.length_a   1.000
_cell.length_b   1.000
_cell.length_c   1.000
_cell.angle_alpha   90.00
_cell.angle_beta   90.00
_cell.angle_gamma   90.00
#
_symmetry.space_group_name_H-M   'P 1'
#
loop_
_entity.id
_entity.type
_entity.pdbx_description
1 polymer ?
#
loop_
_entity_poly.entity_id
_entity_poly.type
_entity_poly.pdbx_seq_one_letter_code
_entity_poly.pdbx_strand_id
1 'polypeptide(L)'
;MEVEKVKALLRAIDLGNMSSAATELGYTPSGISRMMASLEEETGVRLVNRNRNGISPTEACKQLLPSFISLVNSANHLEQNIAEISGVITGEVRVATAYSTYYKFLTDLIKEFCIEYPGIAVDVTAGRSSALMAELERDKLDFCLISYREGTCEWIHLIDDPFYIWVPNDHPAVADGVYDIHRIYDDSYIDLYPGRESDGSLMFKSYDINPPIRYKTSDAFAAY
;
A
#
# COMPACT_ATOMS: atom_id res chain seq x y z
N MET A 1 21.62 14.08 13.26
CA MET A 1 20.48 13.13 13.26
C MET A 1 20.96 11.84 12.59
N GLU A 2 20.92 10.72 13.28
CA GLU A 2 21.33 9.41 12.77
C GLU A 2 20.15 8.70 12.11
N VAL A 3 20.35 8.12 10.95
CA VAL A 3 19.30 7.43 10.17
C VAL A 3 18.67 6.28 10.97
N GLU A 4 19.46 5.54 11.74
CA GLU A 4 18.99 4.42 12.55
C GLU A 4 17.98 4.84 13.62
N LYS A 5 18.09 6.05 14.19
CA LYS A 5 17.10 6.59 15.12
C LYS A 5 15.76 6.85 14.40
N VAL A 6 15.84 7.30 13.15
CA VAL A 6 14.65 7.56 12.34
C VAL A 6 14.00 6.25 11.90
N LYS A 7 14.77 5.25 11.45
CA LYS A 7 14.27 3.89 11.18
C LYS A 7 13.55 3.31 12.39
N ALA A 8 14.15 3.45 13.58
CA ALA A 8 13.55 2.98 14.83
C ALA A 8 12.23 3.71 15.17
N LEU A 9 12.15 5.03 14.93
CA LEU A 9 10.92 5.81 15.11
C LEU A 9 9.81 5.31 14.17
N LEU A 10 10.10 5.23 12.88
CA LEU A 10 9.14 4.80 11.87
C LEU A 10 8.59 3.40 12.17
N ARG A 11 9.48 2.47 12.52
CA ARG A 11 9.07 1.10 12.85
C ARG A 11 8.26 1.00 14.14
N ALA A 12 8.63 1.79 15.15
CA ALA A 12 7.89 1.84 16.41
C ALA A 12 6.46 2.41 16.22
N ILE A 13 6.29 3.42 15.35
CA ILE A 13 4.98 3.98 15.00
C ILE A 13 4.14 2.96 14.23
N ASP A 14 4.73 2.28 13.25
CA ASP A 14 4.06 1.30 12.41
C ASP A 14 3.49 0.12 13.22
N LEU A 15 4.29 -0.40 14.14
CA LEU A 15 3.91 -1.48 15.07
C LEU A 15 3.06 -0.98 16.27
N GLY A 16 2.96 0.33 16.47
CA GLY A 16 2.31 0.90 17.65
C GLY A 16 2.97 0.53 18.98
N ASN A 17 4.17 -0.08 18.95
CA ASN A 17 4.82 -0.65 20.13
C ASN A 17 6.35 -0.62 20.03
N MET A 18 7.00 0.03 21.01
CA MET A 18 8.47 0.12 21.05
C MET A 18 9.17 -1.22 21.29
N SER A 19 8.56 -2.10 22.07
CA SER A 19 9.19 -3.40 22.38
C SER A 19 9.17 -4.32 21.16
N SER A 20 8.08 -4.30 20.38
CA SER A 20 7.98 -5.03 19.12
C SER A 20 9.00 -4.51 18.11
N ALA A 21 9.13 -3.19 17.97
CA ALA A 21 10.15 -2.57 17.12
C ALA A 21 11.57 -2.93 17.56
N ALA A 22 11.82 -2.95 18.87
CA ALA A 22 13.12 -3.35 19.41
C ALA A 22 13.47 -4.79 19.02
N THR A 23 12.54 -5.71 19.20
CA THR A 23 12.75 -7.13 18.85
C THR A 23 13.07 -7.28 17.36
N GLU A 24 12.32 -6.63 16.50
CA GLU A 24 12.48 -6.74 15.05
C GLU A 24 13.77 -6.12 14.54
N LEU A 25 14.15 -4.97 15.09
CA LEU A 25 15.37 -4.26 14.72
C LEU A 25 16.64 -4.76 15.44
N GLY A 26 16.54 -5.79 16.29
CA GLY A 26 17.66 -6.34 17.01
C GLY A 26 18.18 -5.46 18.15
N TYR A 27 17.35 -4.56 18.68
CA TYR A 27 17.69 -3.70 19.80
C TYR A 27 17.01 -4.14 21.09
N THR A 28 17.44 -3.56 22.21
CA THR A 28 16.72 -3.69 23.47
C THR A 28 15.60 -2.62 23.57
N PRO A 29 14.51 -2.86 24.30
CA PRO A 29 13.47 -1.83 24.51
C PRO A 29 14.01 -0.53 25.11
N SER A 30 15.00 -0.62 26.00
CA SER A 30 15.69 0.56 26.55
C SER A 30 16.57 1.28 25.52
N GLY A 31 17.12 0.53 24.53
CA GLY A 31 17.86 1.09 23.41
C GLY A 31 16.97 1.95 22.53
N ILE A 32 15.84 1.39 22.07
CA ILE A 32 14.85 2.12 21.27
C ILE A 32 14.33 3.35 22.04
N SER A 33 14.03 3.20 23.35
CA SER A 33 13.56 4.34 24.15
C SER A 33 14.59 5.47 24.22
N ARG A 34 15.88 5.16 24.30
CA ARG A 34 16.97 6.15 24.26
C ARG A 34 17.13 6.79 22.88
N MET A 35 17.00 5.99 21.80
CA MET A 35 16.99 6.52 20.42
C MET A 35 15.86 7.55 20.23
N MET A 36 14.65 7.24 20.72
CA MET A 36 13.52 8.17 20.65
C MET A 36 13.79 9.46 21.43
N ALA A 37 14.27 9.34 22.68
CA ALA A 37 14.58 10.50 23.51
C ALA A 37 15.65 11.38 22.86
N SER A 38 16.70 10.77 22.31
CA SER A 38 17.76 11.49 21.59
C SER A 38 17.24 12.18 20.33
N LEU A 39 16.37 11.53 19.57
CA LEU A 39 15.77 12.12 18.37
C LEU A 39 14.83 13.28 18.69
N GLU A 40 14.04 13.17 19.77
CA GLU A 40 13.20 14.25 20.28
C GLU A 40 14.05 15.45 20.79
N GLU A 41 15.20 15.19 21.41
CA GLU A 41 16.14 16.23 21.82
C GLU A 41 16.77 16.92 20.59
N GLU A 42 17.23 16.17 19.60
CA GLU A 42 17.81 16.69 18.35
C GLU A 42 16.82 17.54 17.54
N THR A 43 15.53 17.14 17.51
CA THR A 43 14.50 17.84 16.76
C THR A 43 13.83 18.96 17.55
N GLY A 44 13.99 18.97 18.88
CA GLY A 44 13.36 19.94 19.78
C GLY A 44 11.85 19.75 19.95
N VAL A 45 11.28 18.66 19.41
CA VAL A 45 9.83 18.39 19.49
C VAL A 45 9.57 16.96 19.97
N ARG A 46 8.46 16.77 20.66
CA ARG A 46 8.01 15.41 20.98
C ARG A 46 7.48 14.74 19.73
N LEU A 47 7.94 13.53 19.47
CA LEU A 47 7.57 12.75 18.28
C LEU A 47 6.54 11.67 18.60
N VAL A 48 6.55 11.12 19.82
CA VAL A 48 5.66 10.03 20.19
C VAL A 48 4.86 10.34 21.46
N ASN A 49 3.57 9.98 21.42
CA ASN A 49 2.71 9.87 22.58
C ASN A 49 2.83 8.45 23.13
N ARG A 50 3.07 8.30 24.45
CA ARG A 50 3.11 7.01 25.12
C ARG A 50 1.86 6.85 25.97
N ASN A 51 1.17 5.75 25.82
CA ASN A 51 0.01 5.41 26.63
C ASN A 51 0.03 3.91 27.00
N ARG A 52 -0.96 3.46 27.78
CA ARG A 52 -1.05 2.05 28.22
C ARG A 52 -1.26 1.06 27.06
N ASN A 53 -1.74 1.53 25.92
CA ASN A 53 -2.04 0.71 24.74
C ASN A 53 -0.91 0.72 23.71
N GLY A 54 0.21 1.41 23.99
CA GLY A 54 1.35 1.51 23.09
C GLY A 54 1.80 2.93 22.79
N ILE A 55 2.24 3.17 21.58
CA ILE A 55 2.68 4.49 21.12
C ILE A 55 1.90 4.94 19.89
N SER A 56 1.81 6.26 19.73
CA SER A 56 1.26 6.88 18.52
C SER A 56 2.06 8.16 18.20
N PRO A 57 2.11 8.58 16.92
CA PRO A 57 2.79 9.82 16.54
C PRO A 57 2.05 11.03 17.09
N THR A 58 2.81 12.07 17.49
CA THR A 58 2.26 13.40 17.77
C THR A 58 1.88 14.12 16.48
N GLU A 59 1.15 15.24 16.59
CA GLU A 59 0.86 16.08 15.40
C GLU A 59 2.15 16.63 14.77
N ALA A 60 3.13 17.02 15.58
CA ALA A 60 4.44 17.42 15.07
C ALA A 60 5.15 16.27 14.32
N CYS A 61 5.11 15.06 14.88
CA CYS A 61 5.65 13.89 14.18
C CYS A 61 4.96 13.63 12.85
N LYS A 62 3.62 13.68 12.79
CA LYS A 62 2.87 13.48 11.55
C LYS A 62 3.29 14.44 10.44
N GLN A 63 3.56 15.71 10.78
CA GLN A 63 4.06 16.69 9.83
C GLN A 63 5.48 16.37 9.34
N LEU A 64 6.31 15.77 10.18
CA LEU A 64 7.70 15.41 9.86
C LEU A 64 7.82 14.01 9.21
N LEU A 65 6.80 13.16 9.30
CA LEU A 65 6.84 11.79 8.75
C LEU A 65 7.30 11.75 7.28
N PRO A 66 6.80 12.57 6.35
CA PRO A 66 7.27 12.53 4.97
C PRO A 66 8.79 12.78 4.84
N SER A 67 9.31 13.74 5.62
CA SER A 67 10.75 14.05 5.61
C SER A 67 11.59 12.95 6.24
N PHE A 68 11.11 12.31 7.31
CA PHE A 68 11.78 11.16 7.92
C PHE A 68 11.82 9.95 6.98
N ILE A 69 10.74 9.67 6.28
CA ILE A 69 10.66 8.60 5.28
C ILE A 69 11.64 8.89 4.15
N SER A 70 11.62 10.10 3.59
CA SER A 70 12.54 10.51 2.53
C SER A 70 14.01 10.39 2.93
N LEU A 71 14.36 10.73 4.18
CA LEU A 71 15.71 10.57 4.70
C LEU A 71 16.15 9.09 4.72
N VAL A 72 15.30 8.21 5.22
CA VAL A 72 15.58 6.77 5.28
C VAL A 72 15.75 6.20 3.88
N ASN A 73 14.87 6.57 2.95
CA ASN A 73 14.94 6.10 1.56
C ASN A 73 16.21 6.61 0.86
N SER A 74 16.57 7.87 1.06
CA SER A 74 17.83 8.41 0.51
C SER A 74 19.07 7.66 1.05
N ALA A 75 19.05 7.29 2.34
CA ALA A 75 20.13 6.48 2.92
C ALA A 75 20.16 5.07 2.32
N ASN A 76 19.01 4.41 2.16
CA ASN A 76 18.92 3.11 1.53
C ASN A 76 19.40 3.15 0.06
N HIS A 77 19.02 4.19 -0.70
CA HIS A 77 19.52 4.40 -2.05
C HIS A 77 21.05 4.57 -2.11
N LEU A 78 21.62 5.29 -1.16
CA LEU A 78 23.07 5.43 -1.10
C LEU A 78 23.76 4.08 -0.83
N GLU A 79 23.21 3.26 0.10
CA GLU A 79 23.71 1.92 0.38
C GLU A 79 23.62 1.01 -0.86
N GLN A 80 22.52 1.07 -1.61
CA GLN A 80 22.36 0.35 -2.87
C GLN A 80 23.38 0.78 -3.92
N ASN A 81 23.57 2.07 -4.13
CA ASN A 81 24.58 2.60 -5.08
C ASN A 81 26.00 2.14 -4.70
N ILE A 82 26.34 2.14 -3.42
CA ILE A 82 27.64 1.64 -2.94
C ILE A 82 27.79 0.14 -3.24
N ALA A 83 26.73 -0.65 -3.00
CA ALA A 83 26.73 -2.08 -3.28
C ALA A 83 26.89 -2.36 -4.78
N GLU A 84 26.21 -1.59 -5.62
CA GLU A 84 26.30 -1.68 -7.09
C GLU A 84 27.73 -1.37 -7.58
N ILE A 85 28.33 -0.29 -7.10
CA ILE A 85 29.73 0.08 -7.43
C ILE A 85 30.69 -1.04 -6.97
N SER A 86 30.39 -1.70 -5.85
CA SER A 86 31.20 -2.80 -5.30
C SER A 86 30.96 -4.13 -6.02
N GLY A 87 30.06 -4.19 -7.02
CA GLY A 87 29.69 -5.39 -7.75
C GLY A 87 28.86 -6.40 -6.93
N VAL A 88 28.33 -5.97 -5.79
CA VAL A 88 27.46 -6.77 -4.93
C VAL A 88 26.03 -6.25 -5.09
N ILE A 89 25.24 -6.92 -5.92
CA ILE A 89 23.81 -6.56 -6.13
C ILE A 89 23.01 -7.23 -5.02
N THR A 90 22.69 -6.44 -3.99
CA THR A 90 21.82 -6.86 -2.87
C THR A 90 20.85 -5.74 -2.56
N GLY A 91 19.68 -6.08 -2.06
CA GLY A 91 18.67 -5.10 -1.69
C GLY A 91 17.31 -5.73 -1.45
N GLU A 92 16.28 -4.88 -1.40
CA GLU A 92 14.89 -5.27 -1.26
C GLU A 92 14.04 -4.48 -2.26
N VAL A 93 13.10 -5.16 -2.91
CA VAL A 93 12.08 -4.56 -3.78
C VAL A 93 10.72 -4.84 -3.17
N ARG A 94 9.98 -3.78 -2.87
CA ARG A 94 8.65 -3.84 -2.25
C ARG A 94 7.57 -3.59 -3.30
N VAL A 95 6.85 -4.64 -3.65
CA VAL A 95 5.85 -4.66 -4.71
C VAL A 95 4.47 -4.85 -4.14
N ALA A 96 3.47 -4.21 -4.71
CA ALA A 96 2.09 -4.47 -4.33
C ALA A 96 1.16 -4.62 -5.53
N THR A 97 0.05 -5.34 -5.35
CA THR A 97 -1.02 -5.40 -6.35
C THR A 97 -2.41 -5.36 -5.71
N ALA A 98 -3.34 -4.70 -6.40
CA ALA A 98 -4.75 -4.68 -6.02
C ALA A 98 -5.53 -5.89 -6.58
N TYR A 99 -4.94 -6.66 -7.49
CA TYR A 99 -5.65 -7.66 -8.27
C TYR A 99 -5.06 -9.06 -8.10
N SER A 100 -5.81 -9.95 -7.51
CA SER A 100 -5.44 -11.38 -7.40
C SER A 100 -5.29 -12.06 -8.77
N THR A 101 -5.98 -11.56 -9.78
CA THR A 101 -5.91 -12.05 -11.18
C THR A 101 -4.49 -11.97 -11.73
N TYR A 102 -3.70 -11.01 -11.30
CA TYR A 102 -2.32 -10.80 -11.77
C TYR A 102 -1.26 -11.48 -10.90
N TYR A 103 -1.64 -12.21 -9.84
CA TYR A 103 -0.66 -12.91 -8.98
C TYR A 103 0.22 -13.88 -9.76
N LYS A 104 -0.38 -14.64 -10.70
CA LYS A 104 0.41 -15.56 -11.50
C LYS A 104 1.46 -14.84 -12.34
N PHE A 105 1.07 -13.78 -13.04
CA PHE A 105 1.99 -12.95 -13.84
C PHE A 105 3.11 -12.38 -12.96
N LEU A 106 2.76 -11.78 -11.82
CA LEU A 106 3.72 -11.20 -10.90
C LEU A 106 4.67 -12.26 -10.32
N THR A 107 4.14 -13.43 -9.96
CA THR A 107 4.95 -14.54 -9.43
C THR A 107 5.93 -15.07 -10.48
N ASP A 108 5.50 -15.23 -11.73
CA ASP A 108 6.36 -15.70 -12.81
C ASP A 108 7.49 -14.67 -13.08
N LEU A 109 7.17 -13.38 -13.10
CA LEU A 109 8.14 -12.29 -13.24
C LEU A 109 9.16 -12.25 -12.08
N ILE A 110 8.67 -12.34 -10.84
CA ILE A 110 9.53 -12.34 -9.65
C ILE A 110 10.46 -13.56 -9.66
N LYS A 111 9.96 -14.70 -10.10
CA LYS A 111 10.80 -15.91 -10.20
C LYS A 111 11.96 -15.71 -11.17
N GLU A 112 11.73 -15.13 -12.34
CA GLU A 112 12.79 -14.82 -13.31
C GLU A 112 13.76 -13.79 -12.74
N PHE A 113 13.25 -12.73 -12.12
CA PHE A 113 14.03 -11.69 -11.47
C PHE A 113 14.94 -12.25 -10.36
N CYS A 114 14.42 -13.10 -9.48
CA CYS A 114 15.23 -13.71 -8.40
C CYS A 114 16.30 -14.67 -8.90
N ILE A 115 16.14 -15.26 -10.09
CA ILE A 115 17.18 -16.08 -10.73
C ILE A 115 18.33 -15.18 -11.21
N GLU A 116 18.01 -14.02 -11.81
CA GLU A 116 18.99 -13.08 -12.32
C GLU A 116 19.66 -12.28 -11.19
N TYR A 117 18.90 -11.94 -10.15
CA TYR A 117 19.35 -11.12 -9.01
C TYR A 117 19.16 -11.84 -7.67
N PRO A 118 19.90 -12.92 -7.38
CA PRO A 118 19.66 -13.76 -6.20
C PRO A 118 19.95 -13.06 -4.86
N GLY A 119 20.62 -11.91 -4.87
CA GLY A 119 20.91 -11.09 -3.69
C GLY A 119 19.81 -10.08 -3.36
N ILE A 120 18.75 -9.97 -4.20
CA ILE A 120 17.65 -9.04 -3.97
C ILE A 120 16.45 -9.79 -3.38
N ALA A 121 15.99 -9.34 -2.21
CA ALA A 121 14.74 -9.81 -1.64
C ALA A 121 13.55 -9.10 -2.32
N VAL A 122 12.44 -9.81 -2.51
CA VAL A 122 11.20 -9.22 -3.05
C VAL A 122 10.10 -9.42 -2.03
N ASP A 123 9.55 -8.32 -1.52
CA ASP A 123 8.36 -8.32 -0.65
C ASP A 123 7.12 -7.99 -1.48
N VAL A 124 6.10 -8.86 -1.38
CA VAL A 124 4.86 -8.72 -2.15
C VAL A 124 3.68 -8.56 -1.22
N THR A 125 3.02 -7.43 -1.33
CA THR A 125 1.81 -7.15 -0.55
C THR A 125 0.58 -6.99 -1.43
N ALA A 126 -0.59 -7.11 -0.84
CA ALA A 126 -1.87 -6.92 -1.51
C ALA A 126 -2.68 -5.84 -0.81
N GLY A 127 -3.42 -5.08 -1.60
CA GLY A 127 -4.24 -4.01 -1.07
C GLY A 127 -5.23 -3.48 -2.10
N ARG A 128 -5.92 -2.39 -1.78
CA ARG A 128 -6.78 -1.68 -2.73
C ARG A 128 -5.97 -0.58 -3.42
N SER A 129 -6.28 -0.32 -4.69
CA SER A 129 -5.55 0.65 -5.53
C SER A 129 -5.29 1.99 -4.83
N SER A 130 -6.31 2.61 -4.23
CA SER A 130 -6.14 3.90 -3.54
C SER A 130 -5.30 3.82 -2.26
N ALA A 131 -5.32 2.67 -1.55
CA ALA A 131 -4.49 2.47 -0.36
C ALA A 131 -3.02 2.23 -0.76
N LEU A 132 -2.78 1.41 -1.78
CA LEU A 132 -1.44 1.12 -2.30
C LEU A 132 -0.80 2.37 -2.91
N MET A 133 -1.60 3.20 -3.61
CA MET A 133 -1.14 4.52 -4.10
C MET A 133 -0.64 5.40 -2.95
N ALA A 134 -1.40 5.47 -1.85
CA ALA A 134 -1.00 6.24 -0.69
C ALA A 134 0.25 5.66 0.02
N GLU A 135 0.50 4.36 -0.07
CA GLU A 135 1.73 3.73 0.43
C GLU A 135 2.92 4.01 -0.49
N LEU A 136 2.71 3.99 -1.80
CA LEU A 136 3.71 4.37 -2.80
C LEU A 136 4.13 5.84 -2.64
N GLU A 137 3.18 6.77 -2.49
CA GLU A 137 3.45 8.20 -2.22
C GLU A 137 4.20 8.46 -0.91
N ARG A 138 4.18 7.50 0.02
CA ARG A 138 4.94 7.53 1.28
C ARG A 138 6.23 6.73 1.22
N ASP A 139 6.65 6.34 0.02
CA ASP A 139 7.85 5.53 -0.21
C ASP A 139 7.87 4.19 0.59
N LYS A 140 6.71 3.64 0.90
CA LYS A 140 6.59 2.32 1.53
C LYS A 140 6.64 1.18 0.51
N LEU A 141 6.37 1.49 -0.75
CA LEU A 141 6.44 0.59 -1.90
C LEU A 141 7.38 1.19 -2.95
N ASP A 142 8.01 0.34 -3.73
CA ASP A 142 8.86 0.76 -4.85
C ASP A 142 8.04 0.83 -6.14
N PHE A 143 7.09 -0.09 -6.34
CA PHE A 143 6.06 0.01 -7.37
C PHE A 143 4.81 -0.80 -7.02
N CYS A 144 3.71 -0.53 -7.71
CA CYS A 144 2.48 -1.31 -7.56
C CYS A 144 1.74 -1.48 -8.88
N LEU A 145 1.04 -2.63 -9.02
CA LEU A 145 0.12 -2.91 -10.11
C LEU A 145 -1.30 -2.59 -9.63
N ILE A 146 -1.82 -1.47 -10.11
CA ILE A 146 -3.13 -0.94 -9.70
C ILE A 146 -3.83 -0.28 -10.87
N SER A 147 -5.13 -0.02 -10.76
CA SER A 147 -5.83 0.89 -11.67
C SER A 147 -5.31 2.30 -11.52
N TYR A 148 -5.31 3.03 -12.62
CA TYR A 148 -4.92 4.44 -12.65
C TYR A 148 -5.60 5.26 -11.53
N ARG A 149 -4.80 6.07 -10.88
CA ARG A 149 -5.22 7.07 -9.88
C ARG A 149 -4.52 8.38 -10.16
N GLU A 150 -5.21 9.50 -9.99
CA GLU A 150 -4.57 10.80 -9.99
C GLU A 150 -3.58 10.91 -8.82
N GLY A 151 -2.39 11.43 -9.08
CA GLY A 151 -1.32 11.58 -8.09
C GLY A 151 -0.01 12.01 -8.72
N THR A 152 1.06 11.99 -7.92
CA THR A 152 2.39 12.47 -8.32
C THR A 152 3.31 11.36 -8.84
N CYS A 153 2.86 10.11 -8.82
CA CYS A 153 3.66 8.96 -9.22
C CYS A 153 3.78 8.85 -10.74
N GLU A 154 4.86 8.23 -11.20
CA GLU A 154 5.02 7.86 -12.60
C GLU A 154 4.14 6.64 -12.93
N TRP A 155 3.55 6.65 -14.14
CA TRP A 155 2.66 5.60 -14.59
C TRP A 155 3.17 4.92 -15.84
N ILE A 156 3.18 3.59 -15.82
CA ILE A 156 3.44 2.75 -16.98
C ILE A 156 2.16 1.98 -17.29
N HIS A 157 1.55 2.25 -18.45
CA HIS A 157 0.38 1.51 -18.89
C HIS A 157 0.79 0.10 -19.31
N LEU A 158 0.17 -0.92 -18.71
CA LEU A 158 0.44 -2.32 -19.00
C LEU A 158 -0.66 -2.95 -19.86
N ILE A 159 -1.93 -2.78 -19.49
CA ILE A 159 -3.08 -3.40 -20.12
C ILE A 159 -4.35 -2.61 -19.84
N ASP A 160 -5.29 -2.63 -20.77
CA ASP A 160 -6.67 -2.21 -20.53
C ASP A 160 -7.46 -3.39 -19.97
N ASP A 161 -8.06 -3.20 -18.80
CA ASP A 161 -8.85 -4.21 -18.11
C ASP A 161 -10.33 -3.77 -18.09
N PRO A 162 -11.18 -4.36 -18.93
CA PRO A 162 -12.57 -3.94 -19.05
C PRO A 162 -13.37 -4.29 -17.80
N PHE A 163 -14.33 -3.43 -17.44
CA PHE A 163 -15.30 -3.75 -16.42
C PHE A 163 -16.30 -4.79 -16.88
N TYR A 164 -16.56 -5.76 -16.02
CA TYR A 164 -17.63 -6.73 -16.18
C TYR A 164 -18.65 -6.59 -15.07
N ILE A 165 -19.90 -6.75 -15.42
CA ILE A 165 -21.00 -6.87 -14.48
C ILE A 165 -21.36 -8.34 -14.31
N TRP A 166 -21.52 -8.75 -13.07
CA TRP A 166 -22.02 -10.08 -12.75
C TRP A 166 -23.51 -9.98 -12.45
N VAL A 167 -24.26 -10.77 -13.18
CA VAL A 167 -25.72 -10.84 -13.05
C VAL A 167 -26.15 -12.29 -12.90
N PRO A 168 -27.33 -12.58 -12.30
CA PRO A 168 -27.89 -13.92 -12.27
C PRO A 168 -28.03 -14.53 -13.69
N ASN A 169 -27.92 -15.85 -13.82
CA ASN A 169 -27.95 -16.54 -15.11
C ASN A 169 -29.27 -16.35 -15.88
N ASP A 170 -30.36 -16.02 -15.21
CA ASP A 170 -31.67 -15.73 -15.76
C ASP A 170 -31.91 -14.25 -16.07
N HIS A 171 -30.90 -13.40 -15.82
CA HIS A 171 -31.00 -11.98 -16.13
C HIS A 171 -31.03 -11.72 -17.64
N PRO A 172 -31.91 -10.81 -18.14
CA PRO A 172 -32.03 -10.53 -19.60
C PRO A 172 -30.71 -10.15 -20.28
N ALA A 173 -29.80 -9.44 -19.60
CA ALA A 173 -28.51 -9.05 -20.14
C ALA A 173 -27.59 -10.23 -20.49
N VAL A 174 -27.85 -11.43 -19.96
CA VAL A 174 -27.07 -12.63 -20.29
C VAL A 174 -27.27 -13.02 -21.76
N ALA A 175 -28.47 -12.86 -22.29
CA ALA A 175 -28.78 -13.15 -23.68
C ALA A 175 -28.14 -12.15 -24.64
N ASP A 176 -28.05 -10.89 -24.24
CA ASP A 176 -27.52 -9.78 -25.04
C ASP A 176 -25.98 -9.70 -24.96
N GLY A 177 -25.37 -10.30 -23.94
CA GLY A 177 -23.93 -10.21 -23.67
C GLY A 177 -23.44 -8.80 -23.31
N VAL A 178 -24.36 -7.86 -23.14
CA VAL A 178 -24.09 -6.45 -22.82
C VAL A 178 -25.06 -5.98 -21.76
N TYR A 179 -24.56 -5.23 -20.80
CA TYR A 179 -25.38 -4.59 -19.77
C TYR A 179 -25.35 -3.07 -19.96
N ASP A 180 -26.50 -2.47 -20.17
CA ASP A 180 -26.63 -1.00 -20.16
C ASP A 180 -26.54 -0.53 -18.71
N ILE A 181 -25.51 0.24 -18.40
CA ILE A 181 -25.22 0.72 -17.04
C ILE A 181 -26.38 1.54 -16.43
N HIS A 182 -27.21 2.17 -17.24
CA HIS A 182 -28.36 2.95 -16.75
C HIS A 182 -29.50 2.07 -16.24
N ARG A 183 -29.55 0.79 -16.61
CA ARG A 183 -30.51 -0.18 -16.05
C ARG A 183 -30.26 -0.53 -14.59
N ILE A 184 -29.11 -0.13 -14.03
CA ILE A 184 -28.78 -0.40 -12.63
C ILE A 184 -29.80 0.22 -11.64
N TYR A 185 -30.59 1.19 -12.10
CA TYR A 185 -31.67 1.76 -11.30
C TYR A 185 -32.88 0.82 -11.17
N ASP A 186 -33.06 -0.10 -12.11
CA ASP A 186 -34.13 -1.10 -12.10
C ASP A 186 -33.71 -2.39 -11.43
N ASP A 187 -32.41 -2.60 -11.28
CA ASP A 187 -31.82 -3.82 -10.72
C ASP A 187 -31.37 -3.61 -9.26
N SER A 188 -31.09 -4.70 -8.57
CA SER A 188 -30.55 -4.66 -7.21
C SER A 188 -29.02 -4.65 -7.25
N TYR A 189 -28.40 -3.58 -6.80
CA TYR A 189 -26.95 -3.46 -6.76
C TYR A 189 -26.38 -3.95 -5.40
N ILE A 190 -25.30 -4.72 -5.50
CA ILE A 190 -24.51 -5.15 -4.34
C ILE A 190 -23.25 -4.29 -4.29
N ASP A 191 -23.12 -3.43 -3.28
CA ASP A 191 -21.95 -2.61 -3.06
C ASP A 191 -20.83 -3.44 -2.43
N LEU A 192 -19.77 -3.65 -3.19
CA LEU A 192 -18.53 -4.25 -2.71
C LEU A 192 -17.67 -3.16 -2.06
N TYR A 193 -17.31 -3.36 -0.79
CA TYR A 193 -16.49 -2.42 -0.01
C TYR A 193 -17.17 -1.08 0.33
N PRO A 194 -18.32 -1.11 1.00
CA PRO A 194 -19.12 0.07 1.30
C PRO A 194 -18.32 1.15 2.04
N GLY A 195 -18.52 2.40 1.63
CA GLY A 195 -17.86 3.55 2.23
C GLY A 195 -16.36 3.68 1.92
N ARG A 196 -15.88 2.93 0.94
CA ARG A 196 -14.49 2.99 0.48
C ARG A 196 -14.44 3.24 -1.02
N GLU A 197 -13.43 3.97 -1.46
CA GLU A 197 -13.19 4.14 -2.89
C GLU A 197 -12.77 2.81 -3.53
N SER A 198 -13.44 2.43 -4.61
CA SER A 198 -13.17 1.26 -5.44
C SER A 198 -13.24 1.67 -6.91
N ASP A 199 -12.71 0.82 -7.81
CA ASP A 199 -12.79 1.08 -9.25
C ASP A 199 -14.24 1.20 -9.72
N GLY A 200 -15.13 0.35 -9.21
CA GLY A 200 -16.58 0.44 -9.47
C GLY A 200 -17.18 1.75 -9.01
N SER A 201 -16.83 2.24 -7.81
CA SER A 201 -17.34 3.52 -7.32
C SER A 201 -16.83 4.71 -8.13
N LEU A 202 -15.58 4.65 -8.60
CA LEU A 202 -15.01 5.67 -9.50
C LEU A 202 -15.68 5.64 -10.88
N MET A 203 -15.94 4.46 -11.43
CA MET A 203 -16.68 4.28 -12.67
C MET A 203 -18.08 4.90 -12.55
N PHE A 204 -18.87 4.56 -11.54
CA PHE A 204 -20.19 5.15 -11.33
C PHE A 204 -20.12 6.68 -11.22
N LYS A 205 -19.14 7.20 -10.50
CA LYS A 205 -18.92 8.63 -10.38
C LYS A 205 -18.61 9.29 -11.73
N SER A 206 -17.84 8.64 -12.60
CA SER A 206 -17.50 9.19 -13.92
C SER A 206 -18.70 9.26 -14.87
N TYR A 207 -19.71 8.41 -14.68
CA TYR A 207 -20.98 8.39 -15.42
C TYR A 207 -22.11 9.14 -14.70
N ASP A 208 -21.84 9.80 -13.59
CA ASP A 208 -22.85 10.45 -12.73
C ASP A 208 -23.98 9.49 -12.31
N ILE A 209 -23.63 8.24 -12.04
CA ILE A 209 -24.56 7.18 -11.63
C ILE A 209 -24.46 6.96 -10.12
N ASN A 210 -25.62 6.94 -9.45
CA ASN A 210 -25.71 6.58 -8.04
C ASN A 210 -26.64 5.36 -7.89
N PRO A 211 -26.10 4.13 -7.95
CA PRO A 211 -26.92 2.93 -7.98
C PRO A 211 -27.68 2.73 -6.67
N PRO A 212 -28.93 2.20 -6.72
CA PRO A 212 -29.70 1.88 -5.52
C PRO A 212 -29.10 0.68 -4.81
N ILE A 213 -28.29 0.93 -3.77
CA ILE A 213 -27.61 -0.13 -3.03
C ILE A 213 -28.65 -0.90 -2.19
N ARG A 214 -28.82 -2.18 -2.49
CA ARG A 214 -29.68 -3.08 -1.75
C ARG A 214 -28.90 -3.95 -0.75
N TYR A 215 -27.70 -4.36 -1.13
CA TYR A 215 -26.82 -5.20 -0.31
C TYR A 215 -25.42 -4.60 -0.25
N LYS A 216 -24.72 -4.89 0.84
CA LYS A 216 -23.36 -4.42 1.07
C LYS A 216 -22.51 -5.56 1.60
N THR A 217 -21.34 -5.76 1.05
CA THR A 217 -20.37 -6.74 1.54
C THR A 217 -18.94 -6.23 1.36
N SER A 218 -18.03 -6.68 2.20
CA SER A 218 -16.58 -6.47 2.00
C SER A 218 -15.88 -7.72 1.45
N ASP A 219 -16.64 -8.78 1.18
CA ASP A 219 -16.14 -10.04 0.64
C ASP A 219 -16.74 -10.27 -0.76
N ALA A 220 -15.86 -10.35 -1.76
CA ALA A 220 -16.27 -10.58 -3.15
C ALA A 220 -16.98 -11.95 -3.32
N PHE A 221 -16.59 -12.97 -2.55
CA PHE A 221 -17.23 -14.28 -2.60
C PHE A 221 -18.66 -14.28 -2.02
N ALA A 222 -18.96 -13.35 -1.12
CA ALA A 222 -20.30 -13.20 -0.55
C ALA A 222 -21.29 -12.50 -1.52
N ALA A 223 -20.81 -12.04 -2.67
CA ALA A 223 -21.64 -11.40 -3.69
C ALA A 223 -22.12 -12.39 -4.78
N TYR A 224 -21.69 -13.66 -4.72
CA TYR A 224 -22.14 -14.73 -5.63
C TYR A 224 -23.52 -15.29 -5.28
#